data_225a10596ddd15c0868df7047516b1a2
#
_entry.id   225a10596ddd15c0868df7047516b1a2
#
_cell.length_a   1.000
_cell.length_b   1.000
_cell.length_c   1.000
_cell.angle_alpha   90.00
_cell.angle_beta   90.00
_cell.angle_gamma   90.00
#
_symmetry.space_group_name_H-M   'P 1'
#
loop_
_entity.id
_entity.type
_entity.pdbx_description
1 polymer ?
#
loop_
_entity_poly.entity_id
_entity_poly.type
_entity_poly.pdbx_seq_one_letter_code
_entity_poly.pdbx_strand_id
1 'polypeptide(L)'
;YTEKIAVSFHVMGLMNIRYAIEDDQVYVLEVNLGGSRTMPLVSKLCHIPLPELAAEIMTLPLTGKESPVPSLTERHIPFYGVKESVFPFDMFPEVDPVLGPEMRSTGEVLGLAKTSGEAFYKAEEAAGGTLPLEGAVLISVSDADKPYIAAIAQEFAEDDFAIYATDKTFELLQAACIPVKRANKLGEGSPNIEDLIADGTVQMVINTPSVRKDAADDDGALRKAAVRAHIPYVTTIVAARASVEGMHRMITHGRSPVLSLQEWQHTITDK
;
A
#
# COMPACT_ATOMS: atom_id res chain seq x y z
N TYR A 1 8.89 11.85 22.41
CA TYR A 1 7.48 11.90 22.83
C TYR A 1 7.03 10.57 23.41
N THR A 2 7.19 9.43 22.71
CA THR A 2 6.72 8.08 23.09
C THR A 2 7.17 7.68 24.49
N GLU A 3 8.46 7.81 24.81
CA GLU A 3 9.02 7.49 26.13
C GLU A 3 8.35 8.28 27.27
N LYS A 4 8.20 9.61 27.09
CA LYS A 4 7.55 10.47 28.08
C LYS A 4 6.10 10.03 28.35
N ILE A 5 5.37 9.66 27.30
CA ILE A 5 4.00 9.17 27.40
C ILE A 5 3.97 7.83 28.15
N ALA A 6 4.83 6.88 27.75
CA ALA A 6 4.91 5.57 28.38
C ALA A 6 5.19 5.67 29.89
N VAL A 7 6.14 6.50 30.27
CA VAL A 7 6.49 6.73 31.67
C VAL A 7 5.32 7.39 32.44
N SER A 8 4.67 8.41 31.86
CA SER A 8 3.55 9.12 32.48
C SER A 8 2.34 8.23 32.72
N PHE A 9 2.10 7.26 31.83
CA PHE A 9 0.99 6.29 31.96
C PHE A 9 1.40 5.02 32.71
N HIS A 10 2.62 4.91 33.19
CA HIS A 10 3.15 3.71 33.87
C HIS A 10 2.90 2.43 33.06
N VAL A 11 3.19 2.49 31.76
CA VAL A 11 2.88 1.40 30.82
C VAL A 11 3.67 0.15 31.19
N MET A 12 2.95 -0.95 31.38
CA MET A 12 3.50 -2.28 31.56
C MET A 12 3.13 -3.15 30.36
N GLY A 13 4.11 -3.50 29.54
CA GLY A 13 3.89 -4.29 28.32
C GLY A 13 3.90 -3.43 27.04
N LEU A 14 2.88 -3.57 26.20
CA LEU A 14 2.80 -2.89 24.90
C LEU A 14 1.97 -1.60 24.96
N MET A 15 2.37 -0.65 24.15
CA MET A 15 1.64 0.59 23.89
C MET A 15 1.68 0.89 22.38
N ASN A 16 0.58 1.36 21.85
CA ASN A 16 0.48 1.86 20.48
C ASN A 16 0.08 3.33 20.51
N ILE A 17 0.80 4.17 19.76
CA ILE A 17 0.52 5.59 19.64
C ILE A 17 0.37 5.95 18.18
N ARG A 18 -0.67 6.73 17.86
CA ARG A 18 -0.85 7.35 16.54
C ARG A 18 -0.51 8.82 16.61
N TYR A 19 0.41 9.22 15.75
CA TYR A 19 0.84 10.61 15.60
C TYR A 19 0.39 11.18 14.25
N ALA A 20 0.15 12.49 14.21
CA ALA A 20 0.16 13.27 12.98
C ALA A 20 1.32 14.27 13.05
N ILE A 21 1.89 14.60 11.89
CA ILE A 21 2.96 15.61 11.76
C ILE A 21 2.49 16.61 10.73
N GLU A 22 2.45 17.89 11.10
CA GLU A 22 2.11 19.02 10.24
C GLU A 22 3.04 20.19 10.60
N ASP A 23 3.70 20.76 9.60
CA ASP A 23 4.65 21.88 9.76
C ASP A 23 5.68 21.65 10.89
N ASP A 24 6.31 20.45 10.89
CA ASP A 24 7.26 19.98 11.91
C ASP A 24 6.68 19.89 13.34
N GLN A 25 5.39 20.07 13.52
CA GLN A 25 4.70 19.85 14.78
C GLN A 25 4.17 18.42 14.86
N VAL A 26 4.39 17.79 16.01
CA VAL A 26 3.93 16.43 16.29
C VAL A 26 2.67 16.49 17.16
N TYR A 27 1.59 15.93 16.64
CA TYR A 27 0.31 15.82 17.33
C TYR A 27 0.07 14.38 17.74
N VAL A 28 -0.32 14.14 18.99
CA VAL A 28 -0.75 12.83 19.47
C VAL A 28 -2.24 12.70 19.20
N LEU A 29 -2.62 11.78 18.32
CA LEU A 29 -4.02 11.54 17.98
C LEU A 29 -4.66 10.51 18.92
N GLU A 30 -3.92 9.45 19.25
CA GLU A 30 -4.45 8.34 20.02
C GLU A 30 -3.34 7.60 20.75
N VAL A 31 -3.61 7.18 21.99
CA VAL A 31 -2.72 6.31 22.79
C VAL A 31 -3.53 5.10 23.24
N ASN A 32 -3.12 3.91 22.83
CA ASN A 32 -3.72 2.65 23.23
C ASN A 32 -2.74 1.83 24.05
N LEU A 33 -3.16 1.43 25.26
CA LEU A 33 -2.37 0.57 26.14
C LEU A 33 -2.64 -0.89 25.75
N GLY A 34 -1.75 -1.46 24.92
CA GLY A 34 -1.88 -2.82 24.45
C GLY A 34 -1.27 -3.05 23.08
N GLY A 35 -1.43 -4.27 22.55
CA GLY A 35 -0.98 -4.64 21.22
C GLY A 35 -1.85 -4.03 20.11
N SER A 36 -1.23 -3.68 18.98
CA SER A 36 -1.90 -3.26 17.77
C SER A 36 -1.89 -4.35 16.70
N ARG A 37 -2.68 -4.19 15.64
CA ARG A 37 -2.63 -5.08 14.47
C ARG A 37 -1.30 -5.05 13.72
N THR A 38 -0.50 -4.01 13.92
CA THR A 38 0.85 -3.87 13.33
C THR A 38 1.90 -4.65 14.13
N MET A 39 1.62 -4.94 15.39
CA MET A 39 2.58 -5.60 16.30
C MET A 39 3.11 -6.94 15.78
N PRO A 40 2.30 -7.88 15.26
CA PRO A 40 2.81 -9.15 14.72
C PRO A 40 3.78 -8.96 13.55
N LEU A 41 3.49 -7.98 12.67
CA LEU A 41 4.35 -7.62 11.57
C LEU A 41 5.70 -7.10 12.07
N VAL A 42 5.69 -6.08 12.95
CA VAL A 42 6.91 -5.47 13.49
C VAL A 42 7.74 -6.51 14.26
N SER A 43 7.09 -7.36 15.06
CA SER A 43 7.75 -8.45 15.79
C SER A 43 8.51 -9.38 14.86
N LYS A 44 7.90 -9.82 13.75
CA LYS A 44 8.53 -10.69 12.75
C LYS A 44 9.63 -9.98 11.98
N LEU A 45 9.35 -8.77 11.51
CA LEU A 45 10.26 -7.99 10.66
C LEU A 45 11.51 -7.56 11.41
N CYS A 46 11.36 -7.07 12.64
CA CYS A 46 12.48 -6.62 13.46
C CYS A 46 13.17 -7.76 14.25
N HIS A 47 12.67 -8.99 14.15
CA HIS A 47 13.14 -10.13 14.96
C HIS A 47 13.14 -9.82 16.46
N ILE A 48 12.04 -9.24 16.94
CA ILE A 48 11.83 -8.93 18.35
C ILE A 48 10.55 -9.65 18.80
N PRO A 49 10.61 -10.57 19.81
CA PRO A 49 9.43 -11.32 20.25
C PRO A 49 8.53 -10.44 21.13
N LEU A 50 7.92 -9.40 20.55
CA LEU A 50 7.12 -8.40 21.27
C LEU A 50 6.01 -8.99 22.15
N PRO A 51 5.22 -9.99 21.73
CA PRO A 51 4.19 -10.58 22.58
C PRO A 51 4.77 -11.29 23.80
N GLU A 52 5.88 -12.00 23.65
CA GLU A 52 6.57 -12.72 24.71
C GLU A 52 7.13 -11.73 25.74
N LEU A 53 7.89 -10.73 25.28
CA LEU A 53 8.42 -9.67 26.12
C LEU A 53 7.30 -8.92 26.88
N ALA A 54 6.18 -8.65 26.21
CA ALA A 54 5.04 -8.01 26.88
C ALA A 54 4.47 -8.87 28.00
N ALA A 55 4.26 -10.16 27.74
CA ALA A 55 3.76 -11.10 28.74
C ALA A 55 4.72 -11.21 29.95
N GLU A 56 6.01 -11.28 29.71
CA GLU A 56 7.03 -11.30 30.74
C GLU A 56 7.00 -10.01 31.57
N ILE A 57 7.00 -8.83 30.96
CA ILE A 57 6.93 -7.53 31.64
C ILE A 57 5.66 -7.44 32.51
N MET A 58 4.52 -7.81 31.96
CA MET A 58 3.24 -7.75 32.70
C MET A 58 3.19 -8.68 33.91
N THR A 59 3.98 -9.75 33.92
CA THR A 59 4.05 -10.72 35.03
C THR A 59 5.16 -10.43 36.05
N LEU A 60 6.04 -9.46 35.78
CA LEU A 60 7.14 -9.10 36.72
C LEU A 60 6.67 -8.84 38.15
N PRO A 61 5.57 -8.11 38.44
CA PRO A 61 5.09 -7.88 39.79
C PRO A 61 4.72 -9.17 40.54
N LEU A 62 4.36 -10.24 39.81
CA LEU A 62 3.99 -11.54 40.35
C LEU A 62 5.18 -12.47 40.52
N THR A 63 6.16 -12.36 39.64
CA THR A 63 7.30 -13.30 39.57
C THR A 63 8.53 -12.82 40.34
N GLY A 64 8.62 -11.51 40.58
CA GLY A 64 9.80 -10.88 41.20
C GLY A 64 11.09 -10.99 40.37
N LYS A 65 10.98 -11.35 39.08
CA LYS A 65 12.12 -11.42 38.16
C LYS A 65 12.60 -10.04 37.76
N GLU A 66 13.81 -9.93 37.24
CA GLU A 66 14.31 -8.73 36.59
C GLU A 66 13.66 -8.54 35.20
N SER A 67 13.64 -7.30 34.75
CA SER A 67 13.06 -6.98 33.42
C SER A 67 13.80 -7.72 32.29
N PRO A 68 13.08 -8.43 31.41
CA PRO A 68 13.67 -9.13 30.30
C PRO A 68 14.09 -8.19 29.17
N VAL A 69 13.72 -6.89 29.25
CA VAL A 69 14.00 -5.92 28.20
C VAL A 69 15.48 -5.54 28.25
N PRO A 70 16.26 -5.89 27.20
CA PRO A 70 17.63 -5.41 27.13
C PRO A 70 17.65 -3.89 26.99
N SER A 71 18.80 -3.28 27.22
CA SER A 71 18.98 -1.86 26.91
C SER A 71 18.57 -1.59 25.46
N LEU A 72 17.84 -0.48 25.24
CA LEU A 72 17.42 -0.09 23.89
C LEU A 72 18.65 0.06 22.99
N THR A 73 18.81 -0.87 22.08
CA THR A 73 19.84 -0.83 21.03
C THR A 73 19.16 -0.53 19.72
N GLU A 74 19.77 0.36 18.93
CA GLU A 74 19.31 0.63 17.58
C GLU A 74 19.73 -0.53 16.67
N ARG A 75 18.76 -1.09 15.92
CA ARG A 75 19.00 -2.16 14.95
C ARG A 75 18.98 -1.62 13.54
N HIS A 76 19.91 -2.10 12.73
CA HIS A 76 19.90 -1.88 11.30
C HIS A 76 19.19 -3.03 10.59
N ILE A 77 18.06 -2.72 9.94
CA ILE A 77 17.27 -3.67 9.15
C ILE A 77 17.52 -3.36 7.67
N PRO A 78 18.31 -4.19 6.94
CA PRO A 78 18.74 -3.88 5.57
C PRO A 78 17.72 -4.31 4.50
N PHE A 79 16.43 -4.33 4.84
CA PHE A 79 15.34 -4.70 3.94
C PHE A 79 14.05 -3.96 4.29
N TYR A 80 13.12 -3.98 3.36
CA TYR A 80 11.79 -3.41 3.51
C TYR A 80 10.76 -4.50 3.73
N GLY A 81 9.75 -4.20 4.55
CA GLY A 81 8.59 -5.03 4.75
C GLY A 81 7.31 -4.25 4.46
N VAL A 82 6.51 -4.77 3.54
CA VAL A 82 5.20 -4.21 3.20
C VAL A 82 4.12 -5.18 3.65
N LYS A 83 3.18 -4.67 4.43
CA LYS A 83 1.97 -5.37 4.81
C LYS A 83 0.84 -4.96 3.87
N GLU A 84 0.22 -5.93 3.21
CA GLU A 84 -0.96 -5.72 2.41
C GLU A 84 -2.16 -6.45 3.00
N SER A 85 -3.34 -5.86 2.88
CA SER A 85 -4.59 -6.45 3.35
C SER A 85 -5.24 -7.29 2.25
N VAL A 86 -5.73 -8.47 2.62
CA VAL A 86 -6.48 -9.33 1.71
C VAL A 86 -7.96 -9.01 1.82
N PHE A 87 -8.60 -8.68 0.69
CA PHE A 87 -10.02 -8.34 0.62
C PHE A 87 -10.78 -9.36 -0.24
N PRO A 88 -11.98 -9.78 0.17
CA PRO A 88 -12.78 -10.75 -0.57
C PRO A 88 -13.65 -10.08 -1.65
N PHE A 89 -13.20 -8.98 -2.28
CA PHE A 89 -14.00 -8.23 -3.25
C PHE A 89 -14.33 -9.06 -4.50
N ASP A 90 -13.45 -9.98 -4.90
CA ASP A 90 -13.70 -10.92 -6.00
C ASP A 90 -14.91 -11.81 -5.76
N MET A 91 -15.25 -12.08 -4.49
CA MET A 91 -16.46 -12.84 -4.11
C MET A 91 -17.73 -11.97 -4.13
N PHE A 92 -17.57 -10.64 -4.13
CA PHE A 92 -18.66 -9.67 -4.06
C PHE A 92 -18.53 -8.57 -5.11
N PRO A 93 -18.58 -8.88 -6.42
CA PRO A 93 -18.23 -7.94 -7.49
C PRO A 93 -19.19 -6.74 -7.63
N GLU A 94 -20.34 -6.79 -6.97
CA GLU A 94 -21.30 -5.67 -6.94
C GLU A 94 -20.99 -4.64 -5.84
N VAL A 95 -20.10 -4.96 -4.89
CA VAL A 95 -19.74 -4.05 -3.80
C VAL A 95 -18.65 -3.10 -4.28
N ASP A 96 -18.81 -1.80 -4.01
CA ASP A 96 -17.74 -0.83 -4.28
C ASP A 96 -16.54 -1.13 -3.35
N PRO A 97 -15.35 -1.38 -3.91
CA PRO A 97 -14.15 -1.70 -3.12
C PRO A 97 -13.55 -0.50 -2.37
N VAL A 98 -14.12 0.69 -2.47
CA VAL A 98 -13.66 1.84 -1.68
C VAL A 98 -13.75 1.54 -0.19
N LEU A 99 -12.63 1.72 0.49
CA LEU A 99 -12.52 1.44 1.91
C LEU A 99 -13.14 2.56 2.74
N GLY A 100 -13.92 2.17 3.74
CA GLY A 100 -14.50 3.00 4.78
C GLY A 100 -13.81 2.77 6.14
N PRO A 101 -14.41 3.29 7.22
CA PRO A 101 -13.88 3.11 8.57
C PRO A 101 -14.06 1.67 9.11
N GLU A 102 -14.97 0.90 8.51
CA GLU A 102 -15.22 -0.49 8.88
C GLU A 102 -14.12 -1.42 8.36
N MET A 103 -13.87 -2.50 9.11
CA MET A 103 -12.93 -3.53 8.68
C MET A 103 -13.58 -4.47 7.65
N ARG A 104 -13.01 -4.53 6.45
CA ARG A 104 -13.46 -5.41 5.35
C ARG A 104 -12.43 -6.50 4.98
N SER A 105 -11.19 -6.40 5.49
CA SER A 105 -10.15 -7.38 5.20
C SER A 105 -10.41 -8.72 5.89
N THR A 106 -10.08 -9.81 5.20
CA THR A 106 -10.18 -11.20 5.71
C THR A 106 -8.85 -11.76 6.16
N GLY A 107 -7.75 -11.10 5.83
CA GLY A 107 -6.41 -11.48 6.17
C GLY A 107 -5.40 -10.39 5.83
N GLU A 108 -4.13 -10.71 6.03
CA GLU A 108 -3.00 -9.84 5.69
C GLU A 108 -1.80 -10.67 5.25
N VAL A 109 -1.00 -10.13 4.35
CA VAL A 109 0.23 -10.74 3.82
C VAL A 109 1.42 -9.83 4.06
N LEU A 110 2.63 -10.38 3.90
CA LEU A 110 3.89 -9.69 4.10
C LEU A 110 4.79 -9.88 2.88
N GLY A 111 5.11 -8.79 2.19
CA GLY A 111 6.16 -8.73 1.18
C GLY A 111 7.49 -8.28 1.77
N LEU A 112 8.58 -9.01 1.52
CA LEU A 112 9.93 -8.68 1.97
C LEU A 112 10.86 -8.55 0.77
N ALA A 113 11.64 -7.45 0.71
CA ALA A 113 12.64 -7.23 -0.33
C ALA A 113 13.70 -6.21 0.09
N LYS A 114 14.76 -6.08 -0.74
CA LYS A 114 15.81 -5.08 -0.54
C LYS A 114 15.40 -3.66 -0.93
N THR A 115 14.32 -3.51 -1.69
CA THR A 115 13.75 -2.22 -2.09
C THR A 115 12.28 -2.15 -1.71
N SER A 116 11.77 -0.93 -1.46
CA SER A 116 10.37 -0.69 -1.12
C SER A 116 9.41 -1.14 -2.22
N GLY A 117 9.72 -0.80 -3.47
CA GLY A 117 8.90 -1.16 -4.63
C GLY A 117 8.79 -2.67 -4.83
N GLU A 118 9.91 -3.42 -4.72
CA GLU A 118 9.85 -4.89 -4.81
C GLU A 118 9.09 -5.50 -3.62
N ALA A 119 9.22 -4.96 -2.41
CA ALA A 119 8.47 -5.45 -1.25
C ALA A 119 6.96 -5.21 -1.44
N PHE A 120 6.58 -4.06 -2.01
CA PHE A 120 5.20 -3.75 -2.38
C PHE A 120 4.67 -4.71 -3.45
N TYR A 121 5.41 -4.90 -4.55
CA TYR A 121 5.03 -5.84 -5.61
C TYR A 121 4.76 -7.24 -5.06
N LYS A 122 5.63 -7.76 -4.19
CA LYS A 122 5.46 -9.07 -3.55
C LYS A 122 4.24 -9.12 -2.62
N ALA A 123 3.95 -8.04 -1.92
CA ALA A 123 2.79 -7.96 -1.05
C ALA A 123 1.49 -7.95 -1.87
N GLU A 124 1.42 -7.19 -2.96
CA GLU A 124 0.30 -7.18 -3.90
C GLU A 124 0.07 -8.58 -4.51
N GLU A 125 1.13 -9.21 -5.02
CA GLU A 125 1.04 -10.58 -5.56
C GLU A 125 0.50 -11.57 -4.51
N ALA A 126 0.98 -11.49 -3.27
CA ALA A 126 0.53 -12.36 -2.19
C ALA A 126 -0.91 -12.07 -1.74
N ALA A 127 -1.40 -10.84 -1.92
CA ALA A 127 -2.78 -10.46 -1.68
C ALA A 127 -3.75 -10.84 -2.81
N GLY A 128 -3.24 -11.34 -3.94
CA GLY A 128 -4.01 -11.72 -5.12
C GLY A 128 -4.11 -10.63 -6.20
N GLY A 129 -3.47 -9.47 -5.98
CA GLY A 129 -3.43 -8.33 -6.90
C GLY A 129 -2.15 -8.29 -7.73
N THR A 130 -1.88 -9.32 -8.56
CA THR A 130 -0.63 -9.36 -9.36
C THR A 130 -0.53 -8.16 -10.30
N LEU A 131 0.44 -7.29 -10.06
CA LEU A 131 0.71 -6.13 -10.92
C LEU A 131 1.27 -6.59 -12.28
N PRO A 132 0.80 -6.03 -13.42
CA PRO A 132 1.27 -6.41 -14.74
C PRO A 132 2.71 -5.96 -14.98
N LEU A 133 3.45 -6.66 -15.82
CA LEU A 133 4.80 -6.30 -16.24
C LEU A 133 4.86 -5.82 -17.70
N GLU A 134 3.74 -5.79 -18.38
CA GLU A 134 3.55 -5.28 -19.75
C GLU A 134 2.08 -4.93 -19.98
N GLY A 135 1.78 -4.20 -21.05
CA GLY A 135 0.42 -3.91 -21.48
C GLY A 135 0.05 -2.43 -21.36
N ALA A 136 -1.12 -2.16 -20.76
CA ALA A 136 -1.63 -0.79 -20.67
C ALA A 136 -2.18 -0.46 -19.27
N VAL A 137 -2.06 0.81 -18.89
CA VAL A 137 -2.62 1.38 -17.67
C VAL A 137 -3.69 2.42 -18.02
N LEU A 138 -4.83 2.36 -17.32
CA LEU A 138 -5.87 3.40 -17.37
C LEU A 138 -5.72 4.33 -16.17
N ILE A 139 -5.59 5.62 -16.45
CA ILE A 139 -5.36 6.65 -15.42
C ILE A 139 -6.54 7.63 -15.40
N SER A 140 -7.23 7.70 -14.26
CA SER A 140 -8.30 8.65 -14.00
C SER A 140 -8.16 9.17 -12.57
N VAL A 141 -7.63 10.38 -12.39
CA VAL A 141 -7.31 10.93 -11.08
C VAL A 141 -8.07 12.20 -10.76
N SER A 142 -8.33 12.42 -9.47
CA SER A 142 -8.96 13.62 -8.95
C SER A 142 -8.15 14.88 -9.24
N ASP A 143 -8.77 16.07 -9.18
CA ASP A 143 -8.08 17.33 -9.45
C ASP A 143 -6.95 17.60 -8.44
N ALA A 144 -7.08 17.12 -7.20
CA ALA A 144 -6.06 17.25 -6.15
C ALA A 144 -4.79 16.43 -6.44
N ASP A 145 -4.94 15.31 -7.16
CA ASP A 145 -3.86 14.36 -7.42
C ASP A 145 -3.12 14.61 -8.74
N LYS A 146 -3.68 15.47 -9.60
CA LYS A 146 -3.09 15.82 -10.91
C LYS A 146 -1.64 16.31 -10.85
N PRO A 147 -1.20 17.11 -9.87
CA PRO A 147 0.20 17.54 -9.81
C PRO A 147 1.23 16.42 -9.71
N TYR A 148 0.79 15.25 -9.24
CA TYR A 148 1.68 14.11 -8.96
C TYR A 148 1.66 13.01 -10.01
N ILE A 149 0.59 12.94 -10.82
CA ILE A 149 0.38 11.79 -11.73
C ILE A 149 1.29 11.82 -12.95
N ALA A 150 1.76 12.99 -13.39
CA ALA A 150 2.59 13.10 -14.58
C ALA A 150 3.93 12.34 -14.43
N ALA A 151 4.59 12.43 -13.27
CA ALA A 151 5.82 11.71 -13.00
C ALA A 151 5.59 10.18 -13.01
N ILE A 152 4.49 9.71 -12.43
CA ILE A 152 4.12 8.30 -12.41
C ILE A 152 3.81 7.79 -13.83
N ALA A 153 3.07 8.57 -14.62
CA ALA A 153 2.75 8.22 -15.99
C ALA A 153 4.01 8.19 -16.88
N GLN A 154 4.98 9.06 -16.62
CA GLN A 154 6.26 9.05 -17.32
C GLN A 154 7.03 7.73 -17.06
N GLU A 155 7.08 7.26 -15.81
CA GLU A 155 7.71 5.99 -15.46
C GLU A 155 7.02 4.80 -16.17
N PHE A 156 5.68 4.79 -16.25
CA PHE A 156 4.95 3.78 -17.05
C PHE A 156 5.33 3.83 -18.53
N ALA A 157 5.47 5.02 -19.10
CA ALA A 157 5.87 5.16 -20.50
C ALA A 157 7.32 4.71 -20.77
N GLU A 158 8.22 4.91 -19.80
CA GLU A 158 9.61 4.43 -19.86
C GLU A 158 9.71 2.90 -19.78
N ASP A 159 8.74 2.26 -19.15
CA ASP A 159 8.59 0.80 -19.07
C ASP A 159 7.73 0.23 -20.24
N ASP A 160 7.54 0.98 -21.32
CA ASP A 160 6.80 0.60 -22.53
C ASP A 160 5.29 0.32 -22.31
N PHE A 161 4.68 0.80 -21.23
CA PHE A 161 3.23 0.72 -21.05
C PHE A 161 2.49 1.68 -21.94
N ALA A 162 1.41 1.21 -22.60
CA ALA A 162 0.45 2.10 -23.22
C ALA A 162 -0.40 2.79 -22.14
N ILE A 163 -0.56 4.11 -22.23
CA ILE A 163 -1.30 4.89 -21.24
C ILE A 163 -2.63 5.33 -21.85
N TYR A 164 -3.72 5.05 -21.13
CA TYR A 164 -5.05 5.59 -21.39
C TYR A 164 -5.44 6.54 -20.27
N ALA A 165 -6.09 7.64 -20.60
CA ALA A 165 -6.53 8.59 -19.59
C ALA A 165 -7.84 9.27 -19.96
N THR A 166 -8.63 9.64 -18.94
CA THR A 166 -9.90 10.34 -19.12
C THR A 166 -9.71 11.85 -19.11
N ASP A 167 -10.42 12.56 -20.01
CA ASP A 167 -10.59 14.02 -20.06
C ASP A 167 -9.39 14.85 -19.59
N LYS A 168 -9.56 15.50 -18.43
CA LYS A 168 -8.58 16.42 -17.85
C LYS A 168 -7.25 15.75 -17.49
N THR A 169 -7.27 14.45 -17.16
CA THR A 169 -6.03 13.68 -16.95
C THR A 169 -5.30 13.49 -18.27
N PHE A 170 -6.04 13.18 -19.34
CA PHE A 170 -5.48 13.10 -20.70
C PHE A 170 -4.85 14.44 -21.13
N GLU A 171 -5.57 15.56 -20.97
CA GLU A 171 -5.06 16.89 -21.33
C GLU A 171 -3.77 17.24 -20.58
N LEU A 172 -3.71 16.91 -19.29
CA LEU A 172 -2.53 17.13 -18.45
C LEU A 172 -1.33 16.31 -18.92
N LEU A 173 -1.52 15.01 -19.16
CA LEU A 173 -0.44 14.13 -19.61
C LEU A 173 0.04 14.49 -21.03
N GLN A 174 -0.88 14.86 -21.91
CA GLN A 174 -0.54 15.36 -23.25
C GLN A 174 0.26 16.66 -23.19
N ALA A 175 -0.12 17.60 -22.32
CA ALA A 175 0.62 18.84 -22.11
C ALA A 175 2.03 18.60 -21.51
N ALA A 176 2.21 17.52 -20.76
CA ALA A 176 3.52 17.05 -20.27
C ALA A 176 4.32 16.25 -21.31
N CYS A 177 3.85 16.17 -22.56
CA CYS A 177 4.47 15.41 -23.66
C CYS A 177 4.59 13.90 -23.37
N ILE A 178 3.74 13.33 -22.53
CA ILE A 178 3.69 11.90 -22.25
C ILE A 178 2.80 11.25 -23.32
N PRO A 179 3.25 10.14 -23.95
CA PRO A 179 2.41 9.40 -24.90
C PRO A 179 1.17 8.85 -24.19
N VAL A 180 -0.01 9.36 -24.56
CA VAL A 180 -1.28 8.99 -23.92
C VAL A 180 -2.40 8.92 -24.96
N LYS A 181 -3.31 7.95 -24.78
CA LYS A 181 -4.53 7.80 -25.57
C LYS A 181 -5.73 8.24 -24.73
N ARG A 182 -6.68 8.91 -25.35
CA ARG A 182 -7.91 9.31 -24.66
C ARG A 182 -8.82 8.10 -24.49
N ALA A 183 -9.34 7.93 -23.27
CA ALA A 183 -10.42 7.02 -22.94
C ALA A 183 -11.71 7.81 -22.71
N ASN A 184 -12.81 7.40 -23.36
CA ASN A 184 -14.11 8.00 -23.11
C ASN A 184 -14.65 7.56 -21.75
N LYS A 185 -15.37 8.44 -21.08
CA LYS A 185 -16.14 8.08 -19.90
C LYS A 185 -17.36 7.24 -20.24
N LEU A 186 -17.98 6.68 -19.21
CA LEU A 186 -19.28 6.02 -19.37
C LEU A 186 -20.30 6.98 -19.99
N GLY A 187 -21.02 6.50 -21.04
CA GLY A 187 -22.03 7.29 -21.73
C GLY A 187 -21.52 8.29 -22.77
N GLU A 188 -20.21 8.45 -22.97
CA GLU A 188 -19.61 9.37 -23.96
C GLU A 188 -19.27 8.72 -25.31
N GLY A 189 -19.58 7.44 -25.47
CA GLY A 189 -19.33 6.66 -26.69
C GLY A 189 -18.42 5.45 -26.45
N SER A 190 -18.11 4.72 -27.54
CA SER A 190 -17.23 3.52 -27.50
C SER A 190 -15.99 3.77 -28.37
N PRO A 191 -14.78 3.28 -27.97
CA PRO A 191 -14.52 2.57 -26.71
C PRO A 191 -14.51 3.51 -25.49
N ASN A 192 -15.19 3.11 -24.44
CA ASN A 192 -15.16 3.77 -23.14
C ASN A 192 -14.33 2.96 -22.12
N ILE A 193 -14.23 3.46 -20.89
CA ILE A 193 -13.42 2.85 -19.84
C ILE A 193 -13.83 1.40 -19.52
N GLU A 194 -15.13 1.05 -19.55
CA GLU A 194 -15.57 -0.33 -19.35
C GLU A 194 -15.22 -1.22 -20.54
N ASP A 195 -15.36 -0.73 -21.75
CA ASP A 195 -14.98 -1.46 -22.96
C ASP A 195 -13.49 -1.84 -22.93
N LEU A 196 -12.60 -0.87 -22.59
CA LEU A 196 -11.15 -1.09 -22.51
C LEU A 196 -10.74 -2.10 -21.42
N ILE A 197 -11.52 -2.20 -20.36
CA ILE A 197 -11.31 -3.19 -19.32
C ILE A 197 -11.84 -4.56 -19.77
N ALA A 198 -13.06 -4.60 -20.31
CA ALA A 198 -13.74 -5.84 -20.68
C ALA A 198 -13.09 -6.57 -21.85
N ASP A 199 -12.52 -5.84 -22.81
CA ASP A 199 -11.82 -6.41 -23.97
C ASP A 199 -10.35 -6.77 -23.69
N GLY A 200 -9.88 -6.51 -22.45
CA GLY A 200 -8.51 -6.81 -22.04
C GLY A 200 -7.45 -5.85 -22.60
N THR A 201 -7.84 -4.69 -23.12
CA THR A 201 -6.90 -3.66 -23.57
C THR A 201 -6.08 -3.09 -22.41
N VAL A 202 -6.68 -2.98 -21.22
CA VAL A 202 -6.08 -2.42 -20.00
C VAL A 202 -5.82 -3.53 -18.99
N GLN A 203 -4.61 -3.55 -18.42
CA GLN A 203 -4.16 -4.52 -17.42
C GLN A 203 -4.05 -3.95 -16.02
N MET A 204 -4.15 -2.61 -15.85
CA MET A 204 -4.11 -1.95 -14.55
C MET A 204 -4.93 -0.67 -14.56
N VAL A 205 -5.55 -0.34 -13.43
CA VAL A 205 -6.33 0.89 -13.25
C VAL A 205 -5.75 1.73 -12.11
N ILE A 206 -5.52 3.01 -12.37
CA ILE A 206 -5.23 4.04 -11.37
C ILE A 206 -6.42 4.98 -11.33
N ASN A 207 -7.24 4.90 -10.27
CA ASN A 207 -8.42 5.74 -10.10
C ASN A 207 -8.46 6.31 -8.69
N THR A 208 -8.10 7.60 -8.55
CA THR A 208 -8.23 8.29 -7.25
C THR A 208 -9.62 8.93 -7.12
N PRO A 209 -10.35 8.69 -6.00
CA PRO A 209 -11.72 9.12 -5.87
C PRO A 209 -11.91 10.63 -5.96
N SER A 210 -12.92 11.05 -6.72
CA SER A 210 -13.32 12.45 -6.78
C SER A 210 -14.26 12.80 -5.62
N VAL A 211 -14.11 14.01 -5.06
CA VAL A 211 -15.03 14.55 -4.05
C VAL A 211 -16.37 14.99 -4.66
N ARG A 212 -16.43 15.13 -6.00
CA ARG A 212 -17.61 15.58 -6.73
C ARG A 212 -18.60 14.44 -6.93
N LYS A 213 -19.86 14.66 -6.57
CA LYS A 213 -20.93 13.63 -6.64
C LYS A 213 -21.16 13.07 -8.05
N ASP A 214 -21.10 13.93 -9.08
CA ASP A 214 -21.26 13.57 -10.48
C ASP A 214 -20.14 12.67 -11.03
N ALA A 215 -18.95 12.74 -10.46
CA ALA A 215 -17.82 11.88 -10.83
C ALA A 215 -17.71 10.62 -9.93
N ALA A 216 -18.33 10.61 -8.76
CA ALA A 216 -18.26 9.49 -7.82
C ALA A 216 -18.94 8.22 -8.35
N ASP A 217 -20.02 8.36 -9.13
CA ASP A 217 -20.73 7.23 -9.72
C ASP A 217 -19.90 6.58 -10.83
N ASP A 218 -19.24 7.38 -11.69
CA ASP A 218 -18.34 6.90 -12.73
C ASP A 218 -17.08 6.22 -12.13
N ASP A 219 -16.51 6.80 -11.07
CA ASP A 219 -15.40 6.22 -10.33
C ASP A 219 -15.75 4.87 -9.71
N GLY A 220 -16.98 4.73 -9.15
CA GLY A 220 -17.48 3.49 -8.58
C GLY A 220 -17.68 2.40 -9.64
N ALA A 221 -18.22 2.77 -10.80
CA ALA A 221 -18.44 1.85 -11.92
C ALA A 221 -17.08 1.34 -12.46
N LEU A 222 -16.10 2.23 -12.63
CA LEU A 222 -14.75 1.88 -13.07
C LEU A 222 -14.09 0.85 -12.14
N ARG A 223 -14.15 1.06 -10.82
CA ARG A 223 -13.57 0.14 -9.85
C ARG A 223 -14.26 -1.22 -9.87
N LYS A 224 -15.61 -1.24 -9.96
CA LYS A 224 -16.36 -2.49 -10.09
C LYS A 224 -16.03 -3.25 -11.38
N ALA A 225 -15.82 -2.53 -12.48
CA ALA A 225 -15.38 -3.13 -13.74
C ALA A 225 -13.99 -3.79 -13.59
N ALA A 226 -13.05 -3.11 -12.93
CA ALA A 226 -11.73 -3.67 -12.66
C ALA A 226 -11.78 -4.93 -11.78
N VAL A 227 -12.59 -4.93 -10.70
CA VAL A 227 -12.81 -6.12 -9.85
C VAL A 227 -13.38 -7.28 -10.65
N ARG A 228 -14.43 -7.05 -11.46
CA ARG A 228 -15.06 -8.10 -12.30
C ARG A 228 -14.08 -8.70 -13.32
N ALA A 229 -13.18 -7.89 -13.85
CA ALA A 229 -12.17 -8.31 -14.80
C ALA A 229 -10.89 -8.86 -14.14
N HIS A 230 -10.83 -8.92 -12.80
CA HIS A 230 -9.64 -9.30 -12.02
C HIS A 230 -8.39 -8.48 -12.37
N ILE A 231 -8.59 -7.19 -12.68
CA ILE A 231 -7.51 -6.25 -13.00
C ILE A 231 -7.11 -5.51 -11.72
N PRO A 232 -5.80 -5.43 -11.39
CA PRO A 232 -5.32 -4.66 -10.26
C PRO A 232 -5.70 -3.19 -10.40
N TYR A 233 -6.17 -2.61 -9.31
CA TYR A 233 -6.53 -1.19 -9.26
C TYR A 233 -5.98 -0.53 -8.00
N VAL A 234 -5.55 0.71 -8.12
CA VAL A 234 -5.08 1.51 -7.01
C VAL A 234 -5.86 2.82 -6.91
N THR A 235 -6.14 3.24 -5.68
CA THR A 235 -7.02 4.38 -5.39
C THR A 235 -6.30 5.58 -4.76
N THR A 236 -4.97 5.52 -4.65
CA THR A 236 -4.13 6.60 -4.11
C THR A 236 -2.88 6.81 -4.94
N ILE A 237 -2.38 8.04 -4.97
CA ILE A 237 -1.11 8.38 -5.62
C ILE A 237 0.08 7.65 -4.99
N VAL A 238 0.05 7.44 -3.68
CA VAL A 238 1.13 6.73 -2.97
C VAL A 238 1.19 5.27 -3.43
N ALA A 239 0.04 4.58 -3.53
CA ALA A 239 -0.01 3.22 -4.05
C ALA A 239 0.38 3.16 -5.53
N ALA A 240 -0.07 4.12 -6.36
CA ALA A 240 0.31 4.19 -7.78
C ALA A 240 1.84 4.32 -7.97
N ARG A 241 2.50 5.15 -7.15
CA ARG A 241 3.96 5.28 -7.16
C ARG A 241 4.64 3.99 -6.73
N ALA A 242 4.21 3.39 -5.62
CA ALA A 242 4.77 2.12 -5.14
C ALA A 242 4.59 0.99 -6.18
N SER A 243 3.45 0.99 -6.89
CA SER A 243 3.18 0.04 -7.98
C SER A 243 4.16 0.19 -9.13
N VAL A 244 4.34 1.42 -9.67
CA VAL A 244 5.25 1.63 -10.81
C VAL A 244 6.70 1.36 -10.42
N GLU A 245 7.15 1.77 -9.23
CA GLU A 245 8.49 1.43 -8.71
C GLU A 245 8.70 -0.09 -8.59
N GLY A 246 7.70 -0.81 -8.10
CA GLY A 246 7.72 -2.26 -8.00
C GLY A 246 7.75 -2.96 -9.35
N MET A 247 6.91 -2.52 -10.28
CA MET A 247 6.85 -3.03 -11.65
C MET A 247 8.16 -2.76 -12.40
N HIS A 248 8.66 -1.52 -12.36
CA HIS A 248 9.96 -1.14 -12.94
C HIS A 248 11.10 -2.02 -12.43
N ARG A 249 11.16 -2.26 -11.11
CA ARG A 249 12.16 -3.14 -10.51
C ARG A 249 12.06 -4.58 -11.03
N MET A 250 10.83 -5.08 -11.20
CA MET A 250 10.59 -6.43 -11.71
C MET A 250 10.94 -6.56 -13.20
N ILE A 251 10.62 -5.54 -14.01
CA ILE A 251 10.93 -5.49 -15.45
C ILE A 251 12.44 -5.44 -15.66
N THR A 252 13.14 -4.56 -14.95
CA THR A 252 14.57 -4.31 -15.18
C THR A 252 15.50 -5.36 -14.59
N HIS A 253 15.15 -5.97 -13.47
CA HIS A 253 16.05 -6.88 -12.74
C HIS A 253 15.46 -8.29 -12.49
N GLY A 254 14.18 -8.48 -12.80
CA GLY A 254 13.49 -9.73 -12.50
C GLY A 254 13.26 -9.97 -11.00
N ARG A 255 12.79 -11.16 -10.68
CA ARG A 255 12.53 -11.56 -9.28
C ARG A 255 13.82 -11.78 -8.52
N SER A 256 13.90 -11.23 -7.31
CA SER A 256 14.97 -11.61 -6.39
C SER A 256 14.74 -13.05 -5.85
N PRO A 257 15.80 -13.71 -5.35
CA PRO A 257 15.67 -15.03 -4.75
C PRO A 257 14.64 -15.05 -3.62
N VAL A 258 13.88 -16.14 -3.54
CA VAL A 258 12.96 -16.37 -2.41
C VAL A 258 13.79 -16.75 -1.19
N LEU A 259 13.64 -16.00 -0.13
CA LEU A 259 14.28 -16.23 1.16
C LEU A 259 13.22 -16.49 2.22
N SER A 260 13.53 -17.34 3.18
CA SER A 260 12.71 -17.53 4.37
C SER A 260 12.78 -16.29 5.27
N LEU A 261 11.78 -16.10 6.14
CA LEU A 261 11.80 -15.02 7.14
C LEU A 261 13.07 -15.08 8.00
N GLN A 262 13.53 -16.27 8.36
CA GLN A 262 14.73 -16.49 9.16
C GLN A 262 15.99 -16.04 8.42
N GLU A 263 16.10 -16.29 7.11
CA GLU A 263 17.22 -15.81 6.31
C GLU A 263 17.24 -14.28 6.22
N TRP A 264 16.08 -13.63 6.09
CA TRP A 264 15.98 -12.18 6.18
C TRP A 264 16.42 -11.66 7.56
N GLN A 265 15.94 -12.28 8.64
CA GLN A 265 16.28 -11.90 10.01
C GLN A 265 17.77 -12.04 10.31
N HIS A 266 18.48 -13.02 9.74
CA HIS A 266 19.92 -13.18 9.90
C HIS A 266 20.73 -12.03 9.29
N THR A 267 20.15 -11.18 8.46
CA THR A 267 20.81 -9.99 7.91
C THR A 267 20.73 -8.76 8.81
N ILE A 268 19.92 -8.83 9.88
CA ILE A 268 19.75 -7.75 10.86
C ILE A 268 21.01 -7.67 11.72
N THR A 269 21.52 -6.45 11.93
CA THR A 269 22.69 -6.20 12.78
C THR A 269 22.37 -5.16 13.84
N ASP A 270 22.94 -5.32 15.03
CA ASP A 270 22.94 -4.29 16.05
C ASP A 270 23.95 -3.19 15.64
N LYS A 271 23.57 -1.92 15.85
CA LYS A 271 24.45 -0.77 15.64
C LYS A 271 25.29 -0.49 16.86
#